data_5845f2eeba15fb20d662fde5b2bdf537
#
_entry.id   5845f2eeba15fb20d662fde5b2bdf537
#
_cell.length_a   1.000
_cell.length_b   1.000
_cell.length_c   1.000
_cell.angle_alpha   90.00
_cell.angle_beta   90.00
_cell.angle_gamma   90.00
#
_symmetry.space_group_name_H-M   'P 1'
#
loop_
_entity.id
_entity.type
_entity.pdbx_description
1 polymer ?
#
loop_
_entity_poly.entity_id
_entity_poly.type
_entity_poly.pdbx_seq_one_letter_code
_entity_poly.pdbx_strand_id
1 'polypeptide(L)'
;MRHEHATHSFFTQALSVAEKKAKRRVQSRVMTKRGSAGLGEVDAEYLQERKRACRIASGAAQLGEMFRLLDSFGLQRSKVQKQLHLGMTGAVLQRIFHMESDAEMKVAMTIHRIKSDKQQFMAITPRRFGKTTAVAMFVAALALAVPGITVAIFSTGRRASNLLLQQVKSLLLCVPGAAAKIISSNVETLHMADGSMTSKISSYPGMARTLRGTGGDLILLEEAAFISPDI
;
A
#
# COMPACT_ATOMS: atom_id res chain seq x y z
N MET A 1 5.93 -16.94 19.86
CA MET A 1 4.86 -17.58 19.04
C MET A 1 3.44 -17.44 19.61
N ARG A 2 3.16 -17.49 20.92
CA ARG A 2 1.77 -17.37 21.45
C ARG A 2 1.17 -15.95 21.41
N HIS A 3 1.98 -14.90 21.39
CA HIS A 3 1.48 -13.49 21.35
C HIS A 3 1.01 -13.00 19.97
N GLU A 4 1.51 -13.58 18.87
CA GLU A 4 1.12 -13.16 17.51
C GLU A 4 -0.26 -13.71 17.11
N HIS A 5 -0.62 -14.90 17.55
CA HIS A 5 -1.95 -15.46 17.31
C HIS A 5 -3.07 -14.73 18.05
N ALA A 6 -2.80 -14.19 19.23
CA ALA A 6 -3.79 -13.44 20.02
C ALA A 6 -4.12 -12.08 19.37
N THR A 7 -3.13 -11.37 18.85
CA THR A 7 -3.34 -10.08 18.17
C THR A 7 -4.11 -10.22 16.87
N HIS A 8 -3.81 -11.24 16.06
CA HIS A 8 -4.52 -11.52 14.82
C HIS A 8 -6.00 -11.89 15.07
N SER A 9 -6.26 -12.71 16.11
CA SER A 9 -7.62 -13.08 16.52
C SER A 9 -8.44 -11.88 17.01
N PHE A 10 -7.82 -10.99 17.78
CA PHE A 10 -8.47 -9.79 18.30
C PHE A 10 -8.85 -8.81 17.17
N PHE A 11 -7.98 -8.64 16.17
CA PHE A 11 -8.21 -7.77 15.02
C PHE A 11 -9.33 -8.29 14.12
N THR A 12 -9.32 -9.60 13.84
CA THR A 12 -10.38 -10.25 13.03
C THR A 12 -11.72 -10.18 13.75
N GLN A 13 -11.73 -10.28 15.07
CA GLN A 13 -12.92 -10.18 15.90
C GLN A 13 -13.44 -8.73 15.99
N ALA A 14 -12.56 -7.75 16.11
CA ALA A 14 -12.93 -6.31 16.13
C ALA A 14 -13.49 -5.85 14.78
N LEU A 15 -12.91 -6.29 13.66
CA LEU A 15 -13.41 -6.02 12.30
C LEU A 15 -14.80 -6.65 12.10
N SER A 16 -15.00 -7.91 12.53
CA SER A 16 -16.31 -8.61 12.47
C SER A 16 -17.39 -7.89 13.30
N VAL A 17 -17.03 -7.33 14.45
CA VAL A 17 -17.96 -6.57 15.31
C VAL A 17 -18.31 -5.21 14.68
N ALA A 18 -17.31 -4.51 14.11
CA ALA A 18 -17.55 -3.24 13.42
C ALA A 18 -18.42 -3.41 12.18
N GLU A 19 -18.17 -4.43 11.36
CA GLU A 19 -19.04 -4.79 10.22
C GLU A 19 -20.45 -5.14 10.62
N LYS A 20 -20.64 -5.95 11.68
CA LYS A 20 -21.97 -6.29 12.19
C LYS A 20 -22.72 -5.07 12.71
N LYS A 21 -22.01 -4.14 13.38
CA LYS A 21 -22.58 -2.88 13.90
C LYS A 21 -22.96 -1.92 12.77
N ALA A 22 -22.14 -1.82 11.72
CA ALA A 22 -22.44 -1.06 10.51
C ALA A 22 -23.66 -1.64 9.77
N LYS A 23 -23.71 -2.97 9.57
CA LYS A 23 -24.86 -3.65 8.95
C LYS A 23 -26.15 -3.43 9.74
N ARG A 24 -26.13 -3.49 11.08
CA ARG A 24 -27.31 -3.22 11.93
C ARG A 24 -27.78 -1.77 11.85
N ARG A 25 -26.86 -0.78 11.85
CA ARG A 25 -27.22 0.65 11.70
C ARG A 25 -27.86 0.93 10.34
N VAL A 26 -27.33 0.35 9.28
CA VAL A 26 -27.88 0.50 7.93
C VAL A 26 -29.25 -0.14 7.82
N GLN A 27 -29.43 -1.37 8.34
CA GLN A 27 -30.73 -2.04 8.34
C GLN A 27 -31.80 -1.29 9.14
N SER A 28 -31.45 -0.71 10.31
CA SER A 28 -32.40 0.06 11.11
C SER A 28 -32.81 1.37 10.42
N ARG A 29 -31.89 2.05 9.70
CA ARG A 29 -32.19 3.28 8.95
C ARG A 29 -33.02 3.02 7.69
N VAL A 30 -32.75 1.92 6.99
CA VAL A 30 -33.54 1.50 5.81
C VAL A 30 -34.98 1.16 6.20
N MET A 31 -35.22 0.56 7.39
CA MET A 31 -36.58 0.29 7.87
C MET A 31 -37.36 1.55 8.28
N THR A 32 -36.68 2.58 8.78
CA THR A 32 -37.33 3.85 9.19
C THR A 32 -37.63 4.80 8.02
N LYS A 33 -36.86 4.74 6.92
CA LYS A 33 -37.06 5.63 5.74
C LYS A 33 -38.02 5.09 4.65
N ARG A 34 -38.53 3.86 4.75
CA ARG A 34 -39.43 3.28 3.74
C ARG A 34 -40.80 3.99 3.58
N GLY A 35 -40.99 5.08 4.30
CA GLY A 35 -42.26 5.82 4.32
C GLY A 35 -42.34 7.09 3.44
N SER A 36 -41.26 7.65 2.91
CA SER A 36 -41.33 8.98 2.28
C SER A 36 -40.30 9.40 1.24
N ALA A 37 -39.36 8.58 0.83
CA ALA A 37 -38.33 9.00 -0.17
C ALA A 37 -38.22 7.99 -1.33
N GLY A 38 -38.05 8.49 -2.55
CA GLY A 38 -37.94 7.68 -3.75
C GLY A 38 -36.79 6.67 -3.68
N LEU A 39 -37.01 5.48 -4.18
CA LEU A 39 -36.11 4.31 -4.15
C LEU A 39 -34.65 4.63 -4.59
N GLY A 40 -34.42 5.60 -5.47
CA GLY A 40 -33.10 5.93 -5.99
C GLY A 40 -32.17 6.67 -5.02
N GLU A 41 -32.72 7.48 -4.10
CA GLU A 41 -31.90 8.26 -3.13
C GLU A 41 -31.42 7.40 -1.96
N VAL A 42 -32.25 6.43 -1.55
CA VAL A 42 -31.90 5.46 -0.49
C VAL A 42 -30.79 4.51 -0.94
N ASP A 43 -30.79 4.11 -2.21
CA ASP A 43 -29.78 3.23 -2.79
C ASP A 43 -28.43 3.95 -2.93
N ALA A 44 -28.43 5.23 -3.29
CA ALA A 44 -27.21 6.03 -3.38
C ALA A 44 -26.55 6.28 -2.02
N GLU A 45 -27.35 6.60 -0.98
CA GLU A 45 -26.86 6.78 0.39
C GLU A 45 -26.36 5.46 0.99
N TYR A 46 -27.06 4.34 0.72
CA TYR A 46 -26.63 3.00 1.11
C TYR A 46 -25.30 2.60 0.45
N LEU A 47 -25.15 2.87 -0.84
CA LEU A 47 -23.91 2.60 -1.57
C LEU A 47 -22.75 3.47 -1.08
N GLN A 48 -23.02 4.75 -0.74
CA GLN A 48 -22.01 5.63 -0.13
C GLN A 48 -21.62 5.18 1.28
N GLU A 49 -22.57 4.83 2.14
CA GLU A 49 -22.29 4.31 3.48
C GLU A 49 -21.56 2.96 3.44
N ARG A 50 -21.92 2.07 2.50
CA ARG A 50 -21.20 0.82 2.26
C ARG A 50 -19.79 1.03 1.73
N LYS A 51 -19.60 1.98 0.80
CA LYS A 51 -18.26 2.39 0.32
C LYS A 51 -17.43 2.99 1.46
N ARG A 52 -18.05 3.80 2.33
CA ARG A 52 -17.41 4.41 3.50
C ARG A 52 -17.05 3.37 4.57
N ALA A 53 -17.93 2.43 4.86
CA ALA A 53 -17.68 1.32 5.78
C ALA A 53 -16.58 0.37 5.27
N CYS A 54 -16.59 0.04 3.97
CA CYS A 54 -15.53 -0.71 3.31
C CYS A 54 -14.17 0.03 3.35
N ARG A 55 -14.18 1.37 3.24
CA ARG A 55 -12.98 2.20 3.27
C ARG A 55 -12.43 2.37 4.69
N ILE A 56 -13.29 2.49 5.70
CA ILE A 56 -12.89 2.60 7.12
C ILE A 56 -12.21 1.31 7.62
N ALA A 57 -12.67 0.14 7.13
CA ALA A 57 -12.02 -1.14 7.45
C ALA A 57 -10.74 -1.40 6.65
N SER A 58 -10.40 -0.56 5.66
CA SER A 58 -9.42 -0.91 4.64
C SER A 58 -7.98 -0.53 4.99
N GLY A 59 -7.71 0.58 5.68
CA GLY A 59 -6.33 1.03 5.95
C GLY A 59 -5.55 0.11 6.89
N ALA A 60 -6.14 -0.23 8.04
CA ALA A 60 -5.52 -1.17 8.96
C ALA A 60 -5.40 -2.58 8.35
N ALA A 61 -6.39 -3.01 7.55
CA ALA A 61 -6.35 -4.27 6.83
C ALA A 61 -5.29 -4.26 5.73
N GLN A 62 -5.20 -3.18 4.95
CA GLN A 62 -4.17 -3.00 3.92
C GLN A 62 -2.76 -3.02 4.53
N LEU A 63 -2.57 -2.34 5.66
CA LEU A 63 -1.30 -2.30 6.37
C LEU A 63 -0.92 -3.70 6.90
N GLY A 64 -1.86 -4.41 7.52
CA GLY A 64 -1.67 -5.78 7.99
C GLY A 64 -1.31 -6.73 6.85
N GLU A 65 -2.04 -6.64 5.73
CA GLU A 65 -1.77 -7.44 4.52
C GLU A 65 -0.39 -7.12 3.93
N MET A 66 0.01 -5.85 3.88
CA MET A 66 1.33 -5.45 3.42
C MET A 66 2.45 -6.10 4.25
N PHE A 67 2.34 -6.11 5.59
CA PHE A 67 3.33 -6.77 6.44
C PHE A 67 3.32 -8.29 6.27
N ARG A 68 2.13 -8.91 6.13
CA ARG A 68 2.00 -10.33 5.85
C ARG A 68 2.70 -10.72 4.55
N LEU A 69 2.51 -9.92 3.48
CA LEU A 69 3.17 -10.12 2.19
C LEU A 69 4.67 -9.98 2.29
N LEU A 70 5.18 -8.98 3.03
CA LEU A 70 6.61 -8.81 3.27
C LEU A 70 7.26 -10.03 3.94
N ASP A 71 6.52 -10.79 4.73
CA ASP A 71 7.01 -12.03 5.36
C ASP A 71 6.80 -13.27 4.46
N SER A 72 5.93 -13.18 3.44
CA SER A 72 5.55 -14.31 2.57
C SER A 72 6.39 -14.49 1.32
N PHE A 73 7.24 -13.55 0.94
CA PHE A 73 8.08 -13.62 -0.29
C PHE A 73 9.17 -14.70 -0.26
N GLY A 74 9.30 -15.49 0.83
CA GLY A 74 10.33 -16.52 0.96
C GLY A 74 11.75 -15.98 1.19
N LEU A 75 11.92 -14.68 1.33
CA LEU A 75 13.18 -14.01 1.59
C LEU A 75 13.27 -13.58 3.06
N GLN A 76 14.23 -14.15 3.79
CA GLN A 76 14.43 -13.80 5.19
C GLN A 76 14.99 -12.38 5.30
N ARG A 77 14.20 -11.48 5.90
CA ARG A 77 14.59 -10.08 6.11
C ARG A 77 15.49 -9.94 7.35
N SER A 78 16.63 -9.28 7.20
CA SER A 78 17.48 -8.87 8.34
C SER A 78 16.75 -7.86 9.24
N LYS A 79 17.22 -7.70 10.50
CA LYS A 79 16.68 -6.69 11.42
C LYS A 79 16.67 -5.29 10.80
N VAL A 80 17.73 -4.94 10.09
CA VAL A 80 17.87 -3.60 9.48
C VAL A 80 16.96 -3.44 8.26
N GLN A 81 16.75 -4.49 7.46
CA GLN A 81 15.75 -4.46 6.38
C GLN A 81 14.32 -4.33 6.92
N LYS A 82 14.00 -4.95 8.06
CA LYS A 82 12.72 -4.74 8.74
C LYS A 82 12.56 -3.28 9.20
N GLN A 83 13.61 -2.66 9.73
CA GLN A 83 13.60 -1.23 10.09
C GLN A 83 13.44 -0.32 8.86
N LEU A 84 14.12 -0.65 7.74
CA LEU A 84 13.94 0.05 6.48
C LEU A 84 12.48 0.01 6.03
N HIS A 85 11.84 -1.16 6.06
CA HIS A 85 10.43 -1.31 5.70
C HIS A 85 9.51 -0.50 6.63
N LEU A 86 9.78 -0.46 7.94
CA LEU A 86 9.00 0.37 8.87
C LEU A 86 9.11 1.86 8.54
N GLY A 87 10.32 2.33 8.21
CA GLY A 87 10.53 3.73 7.79
C GLY A 87 9.81 4.06 6.47
N MET A 88 9.90 3.17 5.47
CA MET A 88 9.19 3.33 4.20
C MET A 88 7.67 3.28 4.40
N THR A 89 7.17 2.42 5.30
CA THR A 89 5.75 2.36 5.65
C THR A 89 5.28 3.68 6.23
N GLY A 90 6.06 4.29 7.12
CA GLY A 90 5.76 5.62 7.66
C GLY A 90 5.51 6.66 6.58
N ALA A 91 6.28 6.62 5.49
CA ALA A 91 6.15 7.57 4.39
C ALA A 91 4.86 7.40 3.55
N VAL A 92 4.22 6.23 3.58
CA VAL A 92 2.99 5.95 2.82
C VAL A 92 1.74 5.86 3.70
N LEU A 93 1.85 6.01 5.01
CA LEU A 93 0.72 5.89 5.94
C LEU A 93 -0.43 6.82 5.58
N GLN A 94 -0.16 8.07 5.29
CA GLN A 94 -1.19 9.05 4.92
C GLN A 94 -1.93 8.64 3.64
N ARG A 95 -1.26 7.96 2.71
CA ARG A 95 -1.92 7.41 1.52
C ARG A 95 -2.79 6.19 1.86
N ILE A 96 -2.34 5.32 2.75
CA ILE A 96 -3.10 4.15 3.20
C ILE A 96 -4.34 4.58 4.00
N PHE A 97 -4.20 5.56 4.88
CA PHE A 97 -5.25 6.04 5.77
C PHE A 97 -5.96 7.32 5.29
N HIS A 98 -5.82 7.69 4.01
CA HIS A 98 -6.31 8.97 3.47
C HIS A 98 -7.83 9.21 3.64
N MET A 99 -8.61 8.17 3.93
CA MET A 99 -10.05 8.22 4.14
C MET A 99 -10.46 7.92 5.59
N GLU A 100 -9.50 7.75 6.48
CA GLU A 100 -9.69 7.38 7.88
C GLU A 100 -9.25 8.50 8.81
N SER A 101 -9.56 8.36 10.09
CA SER A 101 -9.16 9.36 11.08
C SER A 101 -7.69 9.19 11.49
N ASP A 102 -7.07 10.30 11.91
CA ASP A 102 -5.72 10.28 12.48
C ASP A 102 -5.60 9.36 13.70
N ALA A 103 -6.69 9.17 14.44
CA ALA A 103 -6.73 8.27 15.59
C ALA A 103 -6.55 6.81 15.17
N GLU A 104 -7.22 6.37 14.09
CA GLU A 104 -7.10 5.02 13.56
C GLU A 104 -5.69 4.77 13.01
N MET A 105 -5.12 5.74 12.30
CA MET A 105 -3.74 5.69 11.83
C MET A 105 -2.74 5.56 12.99
N LYS A 106 -2.89 6.34 14.07
CA LYS A 106 -2.02 6.27 15.26
C LYS A 106 -2.12 4.94 15.99
N VAL A 107 -3.32 4.35 16.06
CA VAL A 107 -3.50 3.00 16.62
C VAL A 107 -2.74 1.98 15.78
N ALA A 108 -2.87 2.03 14.46
CA ALA A 108 -2.15 1.14 13.56
C ALA A 108 -0.62 1.33 13.65
N MET A 109 -0.14 2.57 13.76
CA MET A 109 1.28 2.86 14.00
C MET A 109 1.80 2.23 15.28
N THR A 110 1.02 2.30 16.36
CA THR A 110 1.40 1.69 17.64
C THR A 110 1.50 0.17 17.54
N ILE A 111 0.52 -0.48 16.92
CA ILE A 111 0.47 -1.93 16.71
C ILE A 111 1.69 -2.41 15.91
N HIS A 112 2.00 -1.73 14.82
CA HIS A 112 3.09 -2.11 13.92
C HIS A 112 4.45 -1.49 14.28
N ARG A 113 4.53 -0.75 15.40
CA ARG A 113 5.75 -0.08 15.89
C ARG A 113 6.36 0.88 14.87
N ILE A 114 5.50 1.58 14.11
CA ILE A 114 5.92 2.61 13.16
C ILE A 114 6.13 3.91 13.95
N LYS A 115 7.33 4.47 13.89
CA LYS A 115 7.74 5.61 14.72
C LYS A 115 7.41 6.97 14.13
N SER A 116 7.13 7.05 12.83
CA SER A 116 6.95 8.31 12.12
C SER A 116 5.96 8.13 10.98
N ASP A 117 5.11 9.13 10.78
CA ASP A 117 4.14 9.29 9.69
C ASP A 117 4.55 10.38 8.68
N LYS A 118 5.82 10.78 8.70
CA LYS A 118 6.34 11.78 7.78
C LYS A 118 6.36 11.26 6.35
N GLN A 119 5.87 12.08 5.42
CA GLN A 119 5.78 11.75 3.99
C GLN A 119 7.14 11.57 3.28
N GLN A 120 8.25 11.83 3.97
CA GLN A 120 9.58 11.66 3.43
C GLN A 120 10.41 10.73 4.32
N PHE A 121 11.10 9.82 3.68
CA PHE A 121 12.00 8.89 4.33
C PHE A 121 13.30 8.78 3.53
N MET A 122 14.43 8.98 4.18
CA MET A 122 15.75 8.79 3.59
C MET A 122 16.48 7.65 4.32
N ALA A 123 17.07 6.74 3.56
CA ALA A 123 17.88 5.65 4.09
C ALA A 123 19.29 5.69 3.51
N ILE A 124 20.28 5.81 4.37
CA ILE A 124 21.69 5.66 4.02
C ILE A 124 22.12 4.26 4.46
N THR A 125 22.54 3.45 3.52
CA THR A 125 22.90 2.05 3.78
C THR A 125 24.24 1.69 3.12
N PRO A 126 25.03 0.80 3.73
CA PRO A 126 26.28 0.34 3.12
C PRO A 126 26.01 -0.46 1.84
N ARG A 127 27.05 -0.59 1.01
CA ARG A 127 26.99 -1.48 -0.18
C ARG A 127 26.75 -2.92 0.25
N ARG A 128 26.09 -3.70 -0.62
CA ARG A 128 25.74 -5.14 -0.41
C ARG A 128 24.79 -5.40 0.75
N PHE A 129 24.11 -4.39 1.24
CA PHE A 129 23.10 -4.52 2.30
C PHE A 129 21.82 -5.21 1.81
N GLY A 130 21.60 -5.36 0.50
CA GLY A 130 20.34 -5.87 -0.06
C GLY A 130 19.25 -4.80 -0.14
N LYS A 131 19.64 -3.52 -0.23
CA LYS A 131 18.72 -2.37 -0.31
C LYS A 131 17.71 -2.53 -1.45
N THR A 132 18.19 -2.75 -2.68
CA THR A 132 17.35 -2.89 -3.87
C THR A 132 16.32 -4.01 -3.72
N THR A 133 16.73 -5.17 -3.17
CA THR A 133 15.80 -6.27 -2.87
C THR A 133 14.76 -5.87 -1.82
N ALA A 134 15.17 -5.21 -0.74
CA ALA A 134 14.23 -4.74 0.28
C ALA A 134 13.23 -3.71 -0.27
N VAL A 135 13.71 -2.77 -1.11
CA VAL A 135 12.83 -1.81 -1.79
C VAL A 135 11.87 -2.52 -2.75
N ALA A 136 12.34 -3.50 -3.53
CA ALA A 136 11.48 -4.28 -4.41
C ALA A 136 10.40 -5.06 -3.64
N MET A 137 10.75 -5.68 -2.51
CA MET A 137 9.79 -6.35 -1.61
C MET A 137 8.73 -5.37 -1.11
N PHE A 138 9.14 -4.19 -0.68
CA PHE A 138 8.23 -3.16 -0.20
C PHE A 138 7.24 -2.72 -1.29
N VAL A 139 7.73 -2.40 -2.49
CA VAL A 139 6.89 -1.98 -3.61
C VAL A 139 5.92 -3.08 -4.03
N ALA A 140 6.38 -4.34 -4.09
CA ALA A 140 5.52 -5.48 -4.43
C ALA A 140 4.42 -5.68 -3.39
N ALA A 141 4.75 -5.64 -2.09
CA ALA A 141 3.78 -5.78 -1.01
C ALA A 141 2.77 -4.61 -1.00
N LEU A 142 3.24 -3.38 -1.20
CA LEU A 142 2.41 -2.19 -1.27
C LEU A 142 1.42 -2.24 -2.44
N ALA A 143 1.89 -2.64 -3.63
CA ALA A 143 1.06 -2.74 -4.83
C ALA A 143 -0.04 -3.81 -4.73
N LEU A 144 0.20 -4.88 -3.97
CA LEU A 144 -0.80 -5.92 -3.72
C LEU A 144 -1.77 -5.56 -2.60
N ALA A 145 -1.30 -4.84 -1.57
CA ALA A 145 -2.10 -4.53 -0.38
C ALA A 145 -2.92 -3.25 -0.54
N VAL A 146 -2.46 -2.29 -1.35
CA VAL A 146 -3.08 -0.96 -1.51
C VAL A 146 -3.58 -0.79 -2.95
N PRO A 147 -4.86 -1.05 -3.22
CA PRO A 147 -5.42 -0.90 -4.56
C PRO A 147 -5.35 0.52 -5.08
N GLY A 148 -5.08 0.67 -6.38
CA GLY A 148 -5.04 1.97 -7.05
C GLY A 148 -3.81 2.81 -6.74
N ILE A 149 -2.74 2.22 -6.20
CA ILE A 149 -1.52 2.95 -5.88
C ILE A 149 -0.67 3.22 -7.13
N THR A 150 -0.13 4.42 -7.21
CA THR A 150 0.80 4.83 -8.26
C THR A 150 2.20 5.00 -7.68
N VAL A 151 3.16 4.21 -8.20
CA VAL A 151 4.56 4.23 -7.77
C VAL A 151 5.46 4.64 -8.93
N ALA A 152 6.28 5.66 -8.70
CA ALA A 152 7.32 6.10 -9.64
C ALA A 152 8.71 5.76 -9.07
N ILE A 153 9.49 4.99 -9.82
CA ILE A 153 10.84 4.56 -9.46
C ILE A 153 11.84 5.33 -10.31
N PHE A 154 12.71 6.08 -9.67
CA PHE A 154 13.83 6.78 -10.30
C PHE A 154 15.14 6.18 -9.82
N SER A 155 16.11 6.01 -10.73
CA SER A 155 17.46 5.60 -10.40
C SER A 155 18.45 6.31 -11.31
N THR A 156 19.73 6.20 -11.06
CA THR A 156 20.83 6.86 -11.81
C THR A 156 20.76 6.68 -13.32
N GLY A 157 20.11 5.61 -13.80
CA GLY A 157 19.91 5.36 -15.21
C GLY A 157 18.76 4.40 -15.48
N ARG A 158 18.29 4.38 -16.74
CA ARG A 158 17.17 3.53 -17.19
C ARG A 158 17.40 2.05 -16.86
N ARG A 159 18.62 1.55 -17.01
CA ARG A 159 18.93 0.15 -16.72
C ARG A 159 18.72 -0.19 -15.25
N ALA A 160 19.15 0.68 -14.35
CA ALA A 160 19.03 0.46 -12.89
C ALA A 160 17.57 0.50 -12.45
N SER A 161 16.79 1.50 -12.89
CA SER A 161 15.37 1.59 -12.56
C SER A 161 14.56 0.42 -13.13
N ASN A 162 14.88 -0.05 -14.34
CA ASN A 162 14.25 -1.22 -14.93
C ASN A 162 14.58 -2.51 -14.19
N LEU A 163 15.82 -2.68 -13.71
CA LEU A 163 16.20 -3.84 -12.88
C LEU A 163 15.40 -3.90 -11.58
N LEU A 164 15.20 -2.76 -10.92
CA LEU A 164 14.35 -2.71 -9.72
C LEU A 164 12.90 -3.10 -10.07
N LEU A 165 12.33 -2.55 -11.15
CA LEU A 165 10.98 -2.91 -11.59
C LEU A 165 10.88 -4.40 -11.95
N GLN A 166 11.89 -5.00 -12.57
CA GLN A 166 11.92 -6.44 -12.86
C GLN A 166 11.93 -7.27 -11.57
N GLN A 167 12.67 -6.85 -10.53
CA GLN A 167 12.64 -7.52 -9.23
C GLN A 167 11.26 -7.44 -8.58
N VAL A 168 10.59 -6.27 -8.66
CA VAL A 168 9.20 -6.13 -8.19
C VAL A 168 8.29 -7.13 -8.91
N LYS A 169 8.37 -7.25 -10.23
CA LYS A 169 7.57 -8.20 -11.02
C LYS A 169 7.83 -9.65 -10.61
N SER A 170 9.10 -10.02 -10.44
CA SER A 170 9.47 -11.37 -10.00
C SER A 170 8.88 -11.70 -8.63
N LEU A 171 8.91 -10.76 -7.68
CA LEU A 171 8.32 -10.94 -6.36
C LEU A 171 6.79 -11.05 -6.41
N LEU A 172 6.13 -10.24 -7.24
CA LEU A 172 4.68 -10.34 -7.45
C LEU A 172 4.29 -11.72 -7.96
N LEU A 173 5.03 -12.29 -8.90
CA LEU A 173 4.75 -13.61 -9.46
C LEU A 173 4.97 -14.75 -8.46
N CYS A 174 5.71 -14.53 -7.37
CA CYS A 174 5.83 -15.49 -6.28
C CYS A 174 4.57 -15.57 -5.39
N VAL A 175 3.67 -14.58 -5.48
CA VAL A 175 2.45 -14.56 -4.66
C VAL A 175 1.31 -15.24 -5.43
N PRO A 176 0.67 -16.28 -4.86
CA PRO A 176 -0.46 -16.95 -5.50
C PRO A 176 -1.58 -15.97 -5.87
N GLY A 177 -2.05 -16.04 -7.11
CA GLY A 177 -3.11 -15.17 -7.62
C GLY A 177 -2.68 -13.77 -8.06
N ALA A 178 -1.47 -13.30 -7.74
CA ALA A 178 -1.02 -11.97 -8.15
C ALA A 178 -0.85 -11.83 -9.66
N ALA A 179 -0.47 -12.90 -10.36
CA ALA A 179 -0.36 -12.91 -11.82
C ALA A 179 -1.69 -12.54 -12.50
N ALA A 180 -2.82 -12.99 -11.96
CA ALA A 180 -4.15 -12.67 -12.49
C ALA A 180 -4.53 -11.19 -12.34
N LYS A 181 -3.88 -10.46 -11.43
CA LYS A 181 -4.08 -9.02 -11.25
C LYS A 181 -3.28 -8.18 -12.26
N ILE A 182 -2.29 -8.74 -12.95
CA ILE A 182 -1.46 -8.01 -13.92
C ILE A 182 -2.24 -7.83 -15.23
N ILE A 183 -2.60 -6.58 -15.56
CA ILE A 183 -3.29 -6.21 -16.80
C ILE A 183 -2.30 -6.07 -17.95
N SER A 184 -1.21 -5.35 -17.69
CA SER A 184 -0.16 -5.13 -18.69
C SER A 184 1.20 -4.97 -18.01
N SER A 185 2.23 -5.41 -18.72
CA SER A 185 3.60 -5.33 -18.23
C SER A 185 4.57 -5.17 -19.40
N ASN A 186 5.38 -4.13 -19.35
CA ASN A 186 6.49 -3.91 -20.26
C ASN A 186 7.78 -3.62 -19.48
N VAL A 187 8.87 -3.26 -20.13
CA VAL A 187 10.17 -3.04 -19.49
C VAL A 187 10.13 -1.91 -18.46
N GLU A 188 9.31 -0.88 -18.68
CA GLU A 188 9.30 0.36 -17.90
C GLU A 188 8.04 0.53 -17.06
N THR A 189 6.98 -0.24 -17.32
CA THR A 189 5.71 -0.09 -16.61
C THR A 189 5.09 -1.43 -16.25
N LEU A 190 4.33 -1.41 -15.16
CA LEU A 190 3.47 -2.51 -14.71
C LEU A 190 2.13 -1.92 -14.30
N HIS A 191 1.06 -2.47 -14.85
CA HIS A 191 -0.32 -2.14 -14.47
C HIS A 191 -0.99 -3.35 -13.84
N MET A 192 -1.66 -3.14 -12.71
CA MET A 192 -2.36 -4.18 -11.98
C MET A 192 -3.79 -3.74 -11.69
N ALA A 193 -4.76 -4.63 -11.88
CA ALA A 193 -6.16 -4.41 -11.49
C ALA A 193 -6.45 -5.03 -10.14
N ASP A 194 -7.24 -4.32 -9.34
CA ASP A 194 -7.88 -4.86 -8.14
C ASP A 194 -9.30 -4.30 -8.04
N GLY A 195 -10.26 -5.09 -8.49
CA GLY A 195 -11.63 -4.63 -8.70
C GLY A 195 -11.70 -3.52 -9.75
N SER A 196 -12.26 -2.37 -9.37
CA SER A 196 -12.38 -1.18 -10.23
C SER A 196 -11.15 -0.27 -10.22
N MET A 197 -10.15 -0.57 -9.41
CA MET A 197 -8.95 0.24 -9.26
C MET A 197 -7.78 -0.33 -10.07
N THR A 198 -6.93 0.56 -10.58
CA THR A 198 -5.71 0.18 -11.30
C THR A 198 -4.49 0.78 -10.60
N SER A 199 -3.60 -0.09 -10.14
CA SER A 199 -2.29 0.31 -9.63
C SER A 199 -1.29 0.40 -10.77
N LYS A 200 -0.40 1.39 -10.72
CA LYS A 200 0.63 1.62 -11.73
C LYS A 200 2.00 1.73 -11.08
N ILE A 201 2.97 0.97 -11.57
CA ILE A 201 4.37 1.08 -11.17
C ILE A 201 5.17 1.42 -12.43
N SER A 202 5.92 2.51 -12.38
CA SER A 202 6.71 2.98 -13.53
C SER A 202 8.14 3.23 -13.14
N SER A 203 9.07 2.89 -14.03
CA SER A 203 10.50 3.13 -13.86
C SER A 203 10.98 4.24 -14.81
N TYR A 204 11.80 5.14 -14.29
CA TYR A 204 12.32 6.29 -15.01
C TYR A 204 13.81 6.47 -14.74
N PRO A 205 14.57 6.95 -15.74
CA PRO A 205 15.92 7.46 -15.46
C PRO A 205 15.82 8.71 -14.57
N GLY A 206 16.73 8.84 -13.61
CA GLY A 206 16.79 9.96 -12.68
C GLY A 206 17.34 11.23 -13.32
N MET A 207 16.60 11.81 -14.24
CA MET A 207 16.90 13.10 -14.86
C MET A 207 15.90 14.15 -14.37
N ALA A 208 16.35 15.38 -14.16
CA ALA A 208 15.47 16.48 -13.74
C ALA A 208 14.26 16.67 -14.67
N ARG A 209 14.45 16.44 -15.98
CA ARG A 209 13.35 16.52 -16.98
C ARG A 209 12.29 15.44 -16.76
N THR A 210 12.66 14.22 -16.34
CA THR A 210 11.72 13.11 -16.08
C THR A 210 11.04 13.23 -14.72
N LEU A 211 11.69 13.88 -13.75
CA LEU A 211 11.10 14.19 -12.45
C LEU A 211 9.99 15.25 -12.56
N ARG A 212 10.13 16.20 -13.48
CA ARG A 212 9.11 17.22 -13.72
C ARG A 212 7.89 16.59 -14.41
N GLY A 213 6.73 16.76 -13.80
CA GLY A 213 5.46 16.25 -14.34
C GLY A 213 5.18 14.77 -14.07
N THR A 214 6.07 14.03 -13.41
CA THR A 214 5.80 12.67 -12.96
C THR A 214 5.31 12.71 -11.53
N GLY A 215 4.01 12.45 -11.35
CA GLY A 215 3.38 12.31 -10.03
C GLY A 215 3.16 10.85 -9.65
N GLY A 216 2.91 10.62 -8.38
CA GLY A 216 2.56 9.31 -7.84
C GLY A 216 2.30 9.40 -6.35
N ASP A 217 1.61 8.39 -5.82
CA ASP A 217 1.40 8.26 -4.37
C ASP A 217 2.72 7.96 -3.63
N LEU A 218 3.66 7.30 -4.33
CA LEU A 218 5.00 7.00 -3.84
C LEU A 218 6.04 7.30 -4.93
N ILE A 219 7.01 8.12 -4.59
CA ILE A 219 8.20 8.40 -5.42
C ILE A 219 9.41 7.77 -4.73
N LEU A 220 10.09 6.88 -5.44
CA LEU A 220 11.31 6.22 -4.99
C LEU A 220 12.50 6.77 -5.76
N LEU A 221 13.47 7.30 -5.04
CA LEU A 221 14.76 7.74 -5.59
C LEU A 221 15.84 6.75 -5.12
N GLU A 222 16.20 5.79 -5.98
CA GLU A 222 17.28 4.84 -5.68
C GLU A 222 18.62 5.46 -6.08
N GLU A 223 19.62 5.35 -5.19
CA GLU A 223 20.95 5.93 -5.38
C GLU A 223 20.90 7.45 -5.64
N ALA A 224 20.04 8.16 -4.90
CA ALA A 224 19.77 9.58 -5.09
C ALA A 224 21.03 10.47 -5.10
N ALA A 225 22.09 10.07 -4.37
CA ALA A 225 23.37 10.79 -4.34
C ALA A 225 24.10 10.81 -5.70
N PHE A 226 23.75 9.93 -6.61
CA PHE A 226 24.36 9.82 -7.95
C PHE A 226 23.43 10.30 -9.07
N ILE A 227 22.24 10.79 -8.73
CA ILE A 227 21.35 11.44 -9.71
C ILE A 227 21.93 12.81 -10.02
N SER A 228 22.26 13.05 -11.29
CA SER A 228 22.85 14.32 -11.72
C SER A 228 21.87 15.47 -11.44
N PRO A 229 22.35 16.58 -10.85
CA PRO A 229 21.56 17.79 -10.70
C PRO A 229 21.42 18.56 -12.02
N ASP A 230 22.03 18.09 -13.12
CA ASP A 230 22.05 18.78 -14.38
C ASP A 230 20.63 18.98 -14.92
N ILE A 231 20.28 20.23 -15.00
CA ILE A 231 18.99 20.80 -15.38
C ILE A 231 19.04 21.26 -16.85
#